data_bcacfd8ea9b98a6c08824dce2a033ba7
#
_entry.id   bcacfd8ea9b98a6c08824dce2a033ba7
#
_cell.length_a   1.000
_cell.length_b   1.000
_cell.length_c   1.000
_cell.angle_alpha   90.00
_cell.angle_beta   90.00
_cell.angle_gamma   90.00
#
_symmetry.space_group_name_H-M   'P 1'
#
loop_
_entity.id
_entity.type
_entity.pdbx_description
1 polymer ?
#
loop_
_entity_poly.entity_id
_entity_poly.type
_entity_poly.pdbx_seq_one_letter_code
_entity_poly.pdbx_strand_id
1 'polypeptide(L)'
;KKKKKAGVENPDAEGDENEEEASGKGKKPKKEKKPKKEKKPKVKVVDANEKPAKKLPKKRVISIFMFCLSLAALILVLIYGVTKLTNLHSASIAFENQDYDTTSTKQCGGKLGEEDREIFDKSETILKMSRKLDSYDNYMKLGMKKEAVNALFEGVRLYPELSERGASLGVSIDGDYQRILAILSEYGIDEAEAKEIAGNDSRVWYTKRVEAIANGTEFT
;
A
#
# COMPACT_ATOMS: atom_id res chain seq x y z
N LYS A 1 31.17 37.36 -22.38
CA LYS A 1 32.32 36.41 -22.24
C LYS A 1 31.82 35.21 -21.46
N LYS A 2 31.46 34.16 -22.11
CA LYS A 2 32.11 32.87 -22.43
C LYS A 2 32.49 32.02 -21.22
N LYS A 3 31.73 30.88 -21.10
CA LYS A 3 32.17 29.47 -20.99
C LYS A 3 32.81 29.01 -19.66
N LYS A 4 32.37 27.89 -19.05
CA LYS A 4 32.48 26.43 -19.36
C LYS A 4 31.79 25.65 -18.23
N LYS A 5 30.98 24.73 -18.47
CA LYS A 5 30.97 23.24 -18.57
C LYS A 5 32.00 22.44 -17.73
N ALA A 6 31.48 21.58 -16.85
CA ALA A 6 31.84 20.19 -16.53
C ALA A 6 30.74 19.66 -15.56
N GLY A 7 30.03 18.58 -15.64
CA GLY A 7 30.25 17.31 -16.31
C GLY A 7 30.91 16.24 -15.40
N VAL A 8 30.12 15.35 -14.74
CA VAL A 8 30.51 14.03 -14.20
C VAL A 8 29.18 13.36 -13.82
N GLU A 9 28.73 12.43 -14.59
CA GLU A 9 28.91 10.97 -14.60
C GLU A 9 28.07 10.25 -13.56
N ASN A 10 27.12 9.52 -14.11
CA ASN A 10 26.37 8.44 -13.50
C ASN A 10 26.95 7.12 -14.00
N PRO A 11 27.06 6.06 -13.24
CA PRO A 11 26.95 4.75 -13.86
C PRO A 11 25.89 3.84 -13.19
N ASP A 12 25.35 3.01 -14.04
CA ASP A 12 24.84 1.67 -13.93
C ASP A 12 23.39 1.47 -13.53
N ALA A 13 22.62 1.10 -14.54
CA ALA A 13 21.53 0.15 -14.43
C ALA A 13 21.51 -0.68 -15.73
N GLU A 14 21.75 -1.96 -15.55
CA GLU A 14 21.54 -3.00 -16.54
C GLU A 14 20.06 -3.13 -16.85
N GLY A 15 19.78 -3.23 -18.12
CA GLY A 15 18.49 -3.43 -18.64
C GLY A 15 18.34 -4.64 -19.46
N ASP A 16 17.29 -5.04 -19.92
CA ASP A 16 17.01 -6.26 -20.65
C ASP A 16 16.60 -5.93 -22.09
N GLU A 17 17.02 -6.83 -22.93
CA GLU A 17 16.90 -6.81 -24.38
C GLU A 17 15.44 -7.04 -24.81
N ASN A 18 15.07 -6.45 -25.92
CA ASN A 18 14.16 -7.12 -26.86
C ASN A 18 14.40 -6.63 -28.28
N GLU A 19 14.53 -7.61 -29.15
CA GLU A 19 14.81 -7.54 -30.57
C GLU A 19 13.63 -6.96 -31.37
N GLU A 20 13.93 -6.24 -32.41
CA GLU A 20 13.16 -6.28 -33.66
C GLU A 20 13.97 -5.79 -34.84
N GLU A 21 14.11 -6.73 -35.78
CA GLU A 21 14.13 -6.66 -37.25
C GLU A 21 14.49 -5.36 -37.99
N ALA A 22 15.41 -5.52 -38.89
CA ALA A 22 15.36 -4.85 -40.20
C ALA A 22 16.19 -5.55 -41.28
N SER A 23 15.48 -6.21 -42.19
CA SER A 23 15.55 -6.08 -43.65
C SER A 23 16.87 -5.63 -44.32
N GLY A 24 17.44 -6.51 -45.14
CA GLY A 24 18.48 -6.15 -46.13
C GLY A 24 18.56 -7.10 -47.31
N LYS A 25 18.12 -6.64 -48.45
CA LYS A 25 18.12 -7.29 -49.77
C LYS A 25 19.54 -7.60 -50.31
N GLY A 26 19.64 -8.76 -51.05
CA GLY A 26 20.63 -8.74 -52.11
C GLY A 26 21.14 -10.11 -52.66
N LYS A 27 20.54 -10.51 -53.81
CA LYS A 27 21.17 -11.20 -54.96
C LYS A 27 21.57 -12.68 -54.86
N LYS A 28 20.81 -13.48 -55.68
CA LYS A 28 21.23 -14.75 -56.31
C LYS A 28 22.45 -14.54 -57.24
N PRO A 29 23.25 -15.61 -57.61
CA PRO A 29 22.76 -16.68 -58.48
C PRO A 29 23.42 -18.08 -58.35
N LYS A 30 22.75 -19.01 -59.07
CA LYS A 30 23.21 -20.20 -59.82
C LYS A 30 23.49 -21.52 -59.08
N LYS A 31 22.62 -22.44 -59.40
CA LYS A 31 22.66 -23.87 -59.80
C LYS A 31 23.97 -24.59 -59.73
N GLU A 32 23.93 -25.79 -59.08
CA GLU A 32 24.38 -27.04 -59.68
C GLU A 32 23.76 -28.30 -59.01
N LYS A 33 23.74 -29.37 -59.78
CA LYS A 33 22.92 -30.53 -59.90
C LYS A 33 23.08 -31.58 -58.78
N LYS A 34 21.99 -32.36 -58.65
CA LYS A 34 21.75 -33.59 -57.88
C LYS A 34 22.84 -34.65 -57.99
N PRO A 35 22.90 -35.60 -57.01
CA PRO A 35 22.45 -36.96 -57.34
C PRO A 35 21.40 -37.55 -56.36
N LYS A 36 20.85 -38.63 -56.86
CA LYS A 36 19.69 -39.41 -56.48
C LYS A 36 19.90 -40.34 -55.26
N LYS A 37 18.76 -40.64 -54.61
CA LYS A 37 18.27 -41.87 -54.00
C LYS A 37 18.79 -42.26 -52.62
N GLU A 38 17.82 -42.32 -51.68
CA GLU A 38 17.42 -43.63 -51.13
C GLU A 38 16.02 -43.53 -50.50
N LYS A 39 15.16 -44.44 -50.90
CA LYS A 39 13.80 -44.60 -50.37
C LYS A 39 13.87 -45.41 -49.10
N LYS A 40 13.39 -44.91 -47.96
CA LYS A 40 12.99 -45.73 -46.83
C LYS A 40 11.49 -45.84 -46.71
N PRO A 41 10.94 -46.97 -46.27
CA PRO A 41 9.58 -47.39 -46.52
C PRO A 41 8.57 -46.63 -45.68
N LYS A 42 7.46 -46.31 -46.32
CA LYS A 42 6.26 -45.78 -45.69
C LYS A 42 5.63 -46.85 -44.82
N VAL A 43 5.70 -46.71 -43.51
CA VAL A 43 4.76 -47.36 -42.61
C VAL A 43 3.50 -46.48 -42.60
N LYS A 44 2.52 -46.86 -43.40
CA LYS A 44 1.15 -46.37 -43.29
C LYS A 44 0.51 -47.12 -42.13
N VAL A 45 0.41 -46.50 -40.97
CA VAL A 45 -0.67 -46.84 -40.06
C VAL A 45 -1.81 -45.86 -40.39
N VAL A 46 -2.69 -46.29 -41.24
CA VAL A 46 -3.96 -45.62 -41.46
C VAL A 46 -4.94 -46.28 -40.51
N ASP A 47 -5.17 -45.64 -39.39
CA ASP A 47 -6.40 -45.88 -38.66
C ASP A 47 -7.56 -45.22 -39.42
N ALA A 48 -8.15 -46.04 -40.31
CA ALA A 48 -9.28 -45.68 -41.14
C ALA A 48 -10.59 -45.80 -40.35
N ASN A 49 -10.73 -45.03 -39.26
CA ASN A 49 -12.06 -44.88 -38.68
C ASN A 49 -12.28 -43.58 -37.83
N GLU A 50 -11.47 -42.58 -38.03
CA GLU A 50 -11.82 -41.27 -37.47
C GLU A 50 -12.73 -40.52 -38.45
N LYS A 51 -14.02 -40.58 -38.17
CA LYS A 51 -14.98 -39.68 -38.83
C LYS A 51 -14.51 -38.23 -38.56
N PRO A 52 -14.38 -37.40 -39.59
CA PRO A 52 -13.96 -36.01 -39.40
C PRO A 52 -14.88 -35.32 -38.38
N ALA A 53 -14.28 -34.80 -37.32
CA ALA A 53 -15.00 -34.14 -36.26
C ALA A 53 -15.93 -33.06 -36.85
N LYS A 54 -17.23 -33.21 -36.69
CA LYS A 54 -18.22 -32.27 -37.20
C LYS A 54 -17.92 -30.90 -36.61
N LYS A 55 -17.56 -29.94 -37.45
CA LYS A 55 -17.36 -28.54 -37.08
C LYS A 55 -18.61 -28.03 -36.38
N LEU A 56 -18.53 -27.65 -35.13
CA LEU A 56 -19.61 -27.08 -34.34
C LEU A 56 -20.14 -25.79 -35.07
N PRO A 57 -21.47 -25.61 -35.20
CA PRO A 57 -22.01 -24.39 -35.79
C PRO A 57 -21.57 -23.17 -34.97
N LYS A 58 -21.14 -22.09 -35.66
CA LYS A 58 -20.59 -20.86 -35.04
C LYS A 58 -21.47 -20.33 -33.90
N LYS A 59 -22.81 -20.43 -34.04
CA LYS A 59 -23.76 -20.02 -32.99
C LYS A 59 -23.55 -20.80 -31.65
N ARG A 60 -23.31 -22.11 -31.71
CA ARG A 60 -23.06 -22.92 -30.51
C ARG A 60 -21.73 -22.60 -29.85
N VAL A 61 -20.69 -22.34 -30.66
CA VAL A 61 -19.38 -21.93 -30.14
C VAL A 61 -19.49 -20.59 -29.41
N ILE A 62 -20.19 -19.62 -30.00
CA ILE A 62 -20.43 -18.30 -29.36
C ILE A 62 -21.23 -18.46 -28.06
N SER A 63 -22.28 -19.31 -28.08
CA SER A 63 -23.10 -19.56 -26.89
C SER A 63 -22.28 -20.18 -25.74
N ILE A 64 -21.41 -21.16 -26.04
CA ILE A 64 -20.52 -21.77 -25.03
C ILE A 64 -19.55 -20.74 -24.50
N PHE A 65 -18.97 -19.91 -25.38
CA PHE A 65 -18.04 -18.85 -24.95
C PHE A 65 -18.72 -17.84 -24.03
N MET A 66 -19.93 -17.36 -24.38
CA MET A 66 -20.71 -16.46 -23.52
C MET A 66 -21.08 -17.08 -22.19
N PHE A 67 -21.40 -18.38 -22.16
CA PHE A 67 -21.67 -19.10 -20.92
C PHE A 67 -20.42 -19.19 -20.04
N CYS A 68 -19.26 -19.54 -20.61
CA CYS A 68 -17.99 -19.58 -19.85
C CYS A 68 -17.63 -18.20 -19.28
N LEU A 69 -17.84 -17.13 -20.08
CA LEU A 69 -17.57 -15.76 -19.63
C LEU A 69 -18.52 -15.32 -18.51
N SER A 70 -19.81 -15.69 -18.60
CA SER A 70 -20.77 -15.45 -17.52
C SER A 70 -20.41 -16.21 -16.24
N LEU A 71 -19.98 -17.47 -16.37
CA LEU A 71 -19.54 -18.27 -15.22
C LEU A 71 -18.28 -17.69 -14.56
N ALA A 72 -17.31 -17.25 -15.35
CA ALA A 72 -16.12 -16.58 -14.86
C ALA A 72 -16.47 -15.28 -14.12
N ALA A 73 -17.36 -14.47 -14.66
CA ALA A 73 -17.84 -13.26 -14.01
C ALA A 73 -18.55 -13.57 -12.69
N LEU A 74 -19.39 -14.61 -12.64
CA LEU A 74 -20.04 -15.05 -11.41
C LEU A 74 -19.02 -15.46 -10.34
N ILE A 75 -18.00 -16.23 -10.70
CA ILE A 75 -16.95 -16.67 -9.79
C ILE A 75 -16.19 -15.46 -9.21
N LEU A 76 -15.85 -14.46 -10.06
CA LEU A 76 -15.20 -13.24 -9.59
C LEU A 76 -16.06 -12.46 -8.59
N VAL A 77 -17.38 -12.35 -8.83
CA VAL A 77 -18.31 -11.69 -7.92
C VAL A 77 -18.39 -12.43 -6.58
N LEU A 78 -18.43 -13.75 -6.62
CA LEU A 78 -18.45 -14.57 -5.40
C LEU A 78 -17.16 -14.43 -4.59
N ILE A 79 -15.98 -14.50 -5.25
CA ILE A 79 -14.69 -14.33 -4.58
C ILE A 79 -14.62 -12.94 -3.92
N TYR A 80 -14.99 -11.89 -4.64
CA TYR A 80 -14.98 -10.52 -4.12
C TYR A 80 -15.93 -10.37 -2.93
N GLY A 81 -17.16 -10.89 -3.03
CA GLY A 81 -18.16 -10.82 -1.98
C GLY A 81 -17.72 -11.56 -0.71
N VAL A 82 -17.20 -12.79 -0.86
CA VAL A 82 -16.70 -13.58 0.28
C VAL A 82 -15.51 -12.89 0.95
N THR A 83 -14.55 -12.39 0.16
CA THR A 83 -13.39 -11.68 0.70
C THR A 83 -13.81 -10.43 1.49
N LYS A 84 -14.76 -9.66 0.96
CA LYS A 84 -15.27 -8.48 1.66
C LYS A 84 -15.94 -8.85 2.98
N LEU A 85 -16.81 -9.85 2.97
CA LEU A 85 -17.51 -10.30 4.18
C LEU A 85 -16.54 -10.83 5.25
N THR A 86 -15.52 -11.60 4.83
CA THR A 86 -14.48 -12.11 5.74
C THR A 86 -13.66 -10.97 6.35
N ASN A 87 -13.32 -9.95 5.55
CA ASN A 87 -12.58 -8.80 6.04
C ASN A 87 -13.40 -7.99 7.07
N LEU A 88 -14.68 -7.75 6.82
CA LEU A 88 -15.56 -7.06 7.77
C LEU A 88 -15.71 -7.82 9.09
N HIS A 89 -15.94 -9.14 9.01
CA HIS A 89 -16.01 -9.98 10.21
C HIS A 89 -14.67 -10.02 10.98
N SER A 90 -13.55 -10.12 10.26
CA SER A 90 -12.22 -10.06 10.88
C SER A 90 -11.94 -8.70 11.54
N ALA A 91 -12.42 -7.62 10.93
CA ALA A 91 -12.28 -6.27 11.49
C ALA A 91 -13.09 -6.11 12.79
N SER A 92 -14.32 -6.64 12.85
CA SER A 92 -15.14 -6.63 14.08
C SER A 92 -14.44 -7.38 15.21
N ILE A 93 -13.94 -8.60 14.95
CA ILE A 93 -13.19 -9.38 15.94
C ILE A 93 -11.90 -8.65 16.38
N ALA A 94 -11.18 -8.03 15.43
CA ALA A 94 -9.96 -7.26 15.75
C ALA A 94 -10.30 -6.07 16.66
N PHE A 95 -11.40 -5.38 16.39
CA PHE A 95 -11.88 -4.28 17.24
C PHE A 95 -12.20 -4.74 18.68
N GLU A 96 -12.90 -5.85 18.83
CA GLU A 96 -13.19 -6.45 20.15
C GLU A 96 -11.91 -6.83 20.91
N ASN A 97 -10.88 -7.24 20.18
CA ASN A 97 -9.56 -7.56 20.74
C ASN A 97 -8.65 -6.33 20.92
N GLN A 98 -9.16 -5.11 20.68
CA GLN A 98 -8.40 -3.84 20.74
C GLN A 98 -7.24 -3.77 19.73
N ASP A 99 -7.27 -4.59 18.68
CA ASP A 99 -6.35 -4.50 17.55
C ASP A 99 -6.90 -3.53 16.51
N TYR A 100 -6.79 -2.25 16.82
CA TYR A 100 -7.34 -1.18 16.00
C TYR A 100 -6.62 -1.03 14.65
N ASP A 101 -5.35 -1.39 14.59
CA ASP A 101 -4.56 -1.34 13.35
C ASP A 101 -5.07 -2.36 12.32
N THR A 102 -5.30 -3.60 12.75
CA THR A 102 -5.94 -4.63 11.90
C THR A 102 -7.37 -4.23 11.52
N THR A 103 -8.15 -3.68 12.45
CA THR A 103 -9.50 -3.18 12.19
C THR A 103 -9.50 -2.14 11.07
N SER A 104 -8.70 -1.09 11.20
CA SER A 104 -8.59 -0.01 10.22
C SER A 104 -8.11 -0.55 8.86
N THR A 105 -7.09 -1.39 8.84
CA THR A 105 -6.53 -1.97 7.60
C THR A 105 -7.55 -2.84 6.85
N LYS A 106 -8.33 -3.66 7.56
CA LYS A 106 -9.34 -4.56 6.95
C LYS A 106 -10.54 -3.82 6.38
N GLN A 107 -10.86 -2.64 6.92
CA GLN A 107 -11.98 -1.82 6.49
C GLN A 107 -11.59 -0.73 5.48
N CYS A 108 -10.31 -0.45 5.31
CA CYS A 108 -9.81 0.59 4.41
C CYS A 108 -10.17 0.30 2.94
N GLY A 109 -10.67 1.33 2.24
CA GLY A 109 -10.88 1.29 0.79
C GLY A 109 -12.20 0.65 0.30
N GLY A 110 -13.10 0.23 1.20
CA GLY A 110 -14.41 -0.33 0.86
C GLY A 110 -15.58 0.64 1.10
N LYS A 111 -16.73 0.39 0.45
CA LYS A 111 -17.99 0.97 0.92
C LYS A 111 -18.41 0.21 2.16
N LEU A 112 -18.39 0.87 3.31
CA LEU A 112 -18.79 0.33 4.60
C LEU A 112 -20.28 0.55 4.82
N GLY A 113 -20.95 -0.41 5.49
CA GLY A 113 -22.24 -0.20 6.10
C GLY A 113 -22.17 0.79 7.26
N GLU A 114 -23.30 1.19 7.86
CA GLU A 114 -23.29 2.14 8.98
C GLU A 114 -22.54 1.58 10.19
N GLU A 115 -22.78 0.34 10.56
CA GLU A 115 -22.16 -0.35 11.67
C GLU A 115 -20.64 -0.52 11.47
N ASP A 116 -20.23 -0.98 10.29
CA ASP A 116 -18.80 -1.13 9.96
C ASP A 116 -18.09 0.24 9.93
N ARG A 117 -18.78 1.28 9.50
CA ARG A 117 -18.26 2.65 9.50
C ARG A 117 -18.05 3.17 10.91
N GLU A 118 -18.98 2.89 11.81
CA GLU A 118 -18.84 3.26 13.22
C GLU A 118 -17.62 2.59 13.85
N ILE A 119 -17.44 1.29 13.63
CA ILE A 119 -16.24 0.55 14.09
C ILE A 119 -14.96 1.14 13.50
N PHE A 120 -14.97 1.48 12.20
CA PHE A 120 -13.83 2.12 11.55
C PHE A 120 -13.51 3.49 12.16
N ASP A 121 -14.52 4.33 12.33
CA ASP A 121 -14.38 5.69 12.89
C ASP A 121 -13.88 5.66 14.34
N LYS A 122 -14.34 4.70 15.15
CA LYS A 122 -13.83 4.44 16.51
C LYS A 122 -12.36 4.06 16.48
N SER A 123 -12.00 3.08 15.65
CA SER A 123 -10.61 2.61 15.51
C SER A 123 -9.68 3.72 15.04
N GLU A 124 -10.08 4.46 14.00
CA GLU A 124 -9.29 5.60 13.48
C GLU A 124 -9.06 6.68 14.51
N THR A 125 -10.08 6.96 15.35
CA THR A 125 -9.98 7.98 16.41
C THR A 125 -8.96 7.57 17.46
N ILE A 126 -8.98 6.31 17.90
CA ILE A 126 -8.02 5.77 18.86
C ILE A 126 -6.62 5.74 18.23
N LEU A 127 -6.49 5.20 17.01
CA LEU A 127 -5.21 5.07 16.32
C LEU A 127 -4.50 6.40 16.07
N LYS A 128 -5.24 7.47 15.79
CA LYS A 128 -4.62 8.79 15.59
C LYS A 128 -3.84 9.26 16.81
N MET A 129 -4.29 8.92 18.01
CA MET A 129 -3.59 9.26 19.24
C MET A 129 -2.46 8.26 19.51
N SER A 130 -2.71 6.96 19.51
CA SER A 130 -1.71 5.94 19.80
C SER A 130 -0.51 6.00 18.83
N ARG A 131 -0.75 6.29 17.54
CA ARG A 131 0.32 6.47 16.55
C ARG A 131 1.28 7.64 16.87
N LYS A 132 0.88 8.61 17.69
CA LYS A 132 1.81 9.65 18.16
C LYS A 132 2.81 9.09 19.16
N LEU A 133 2.37 8.19 20.03
CA LEU A 133 3.26 7.44 20.93
C LEU A 133 4.18 6.50 20.15
N ASP A 134 3.62 5.76 19.19
CA ASP A 134 4.43 4.88 18.34
C ASP A 134 5.49 5.66 17.54
N SER A 135 5.11 6.85 17.07
CA SER A 135 6.04 7.73 16.34
C SER A 135 7.15 8.22 17.27
N TYR A 136 6.82 8.60 18.52
CA TYR A 136 7.81 8.94 19.52
C TYR A 136 8.80 7.79 19.75
N ASP A 137 8.30 6.59 20.03
CA ASP A 137 9.12 5.41 20.26
C ASP A 137 10.04 5.08 19.07
N ASN A 138 9.50 5.16 17.87
CA ASN A 138 10.23 4.87 16.64
C ASN A 138 11.34 5.91 16.40
N TYR A 139 11.05 7.20 16.55
CA TYR A 139 12.05 8.25 16.41
C TYR A 139 13.13 8.16 17.50
N MET A 140 12.76 7.81 18.74
CA MET A 140 13.74 7.59 19.81
C MET A 140 14.69 6.44 19.48
N LYS A 141 14.17 5.31 18.95
CA LYS A 141 15.01 4.17 18.49
C LYS A 141 15.98 4.57 17.37
N LEU A 142 15.59 5.53 16.54
CA LEU A 142 16.42 6.06 15.44
C LEU A 142 17.37 7.18 15.90
N GLY A 143 17.33 7.60 17.18
CA GLY A 143 18.13 8.71 17.70
C GLY A 143 17.63 10.10 17.24
N MET A 144 16.44 10.18 16.65
CA MET A 144 15.81 11.41 16.15
C MET A 144 15.01 12.09 17.26
N LYS A 145 15.69 12.61 18.27
CA LYS A 145 15.06 13.15 19.48
C LYS A 145 14.11 14.31 19.22
N LYS A 146 14.45 15.19 18.29
CA LYS A 146 13.62 16.34 17.93
C LYS A 146 12.28 15.90 17.32
N GLU A 147 12.32 14.95 16.40
CA GLU A 147 11.15 14.38 15.74
C GLU A 147 10.29 13.59 16.75
N ALA A 148 10.93 12.89 17.69
CA ALA A 148 10.26 12.20 18.76
C ALA A 148 9.46 13.17 19.65
N VAL A 149 10.09 14.21 20.17
CA VAL A 149 9.43 15.23 20.99
C VAL A 149 8.36 15.96 20.20
N ASN A 150 8.59 16.25 18.91
CA ASN A 150 7.58 16.83 18.03
C ASN A 150 6.32 15.93 17.93
N ALA A 151 6.47 14.62 17.86
CA ALA A 151 5.32 13.71 17.81
C ALA A 151 4.44 13.79 19.05
N LEU A 152 5.01 14.00 20.23
CA LEU A 152 4.28 14.22 21.49
C LEU A 152 3.46 15.52 21.43
N PHE A 153 4.07 16.63 21.02
CA PHE A 153 3.35 17.91 20.91
C PHE A 153 2.26 17.88 19.84
N GLU A 154 2.46 17.11 18.75
CA GLU A 154 1.37 16.86 17.79
C GLU A 154 0.21 16.11 18.42
N GLY A 155 0.49 15.15 19.32
CA GLY A 155 -0.54 14.47 20.12
C GLY A 155 -1.31 15.45 21.01
N VAL A 156 -0.62 16.34 21.72
CA VAL A 156 -1.24 17.38 22.53
C VAL A 156 -2.14 18.29 21.70
N ARG A 157 -1.70 18.68 20.51
CA ARG A 157 -2.48 19.52 19.56
C ARG A 157 -3.73 18.83 19.07
N LEU A 158 -3.66 17.53 18.79
CA LEU A 158 -4.80 16.76 18.25
C LEU A 158 -5.82 16.38 19.32
N TYR A 159 -5.40 16.34 20.58
CA TYR A 159 -6.26 15.82 21.66
C TYR A 159 -7.63 16.49 21.77
N PRO A 160 -7.80 17.82 21.71
CA PRO A 160 -9.13 18.43 21.84
C PRO A 160 -10.13 17.95 20.79
N GLU A 161 -9.70 17.92 19.52
CA GLU A 161 -10.53 17.44 18.40
C GLU A 161 -10.86 15.95 18.52
N LEU A 162 -9.85 15.14 18.82
CA LEU A 162 -10.02 13.70 18.94
C LEU A 162 -10.82 13.30 20.18
N SER A 163 -10.73 14.05 21.28
CA SER A 163 -11.51 13.81 22.48
C SER A 163 -12.99 14.09 22.27
N GLU A 164 -13.34 15.19 21.58
CA GLU A 164 -14.70 15.51 21.19
C GLU A 164 -15.27 14.42 20.25
N ARG A 165 -14.50 14.04 19.24
CA ARG A 165 -14.89 12.96 18.32
C ARG A 165 -15.03 11.62 19.05
N GLY A 166 -14.10 11.29 19.93
CA GLY A 166 -14.16 10.07 20.74
C GLY A 166 -15.42 10.03 21.61
N ALA A 167 -15.73 11.12 22.28
CA ALA A 167 -16.95 11.23 23.09
C ALA A 167 -18.22 11.01 22.26
N SER A 168 -18.29 11.55 21.04
CA SER A 168 -19.41 11.34 20.12
C SER A 168 -19.55 9.89 19.65
N LEU A 169 -18.45 9.16 19.58
CA LEU A 169 -18.37 7.75 19.16
C LEU A 169 -18.42 6.77 20.34
N GLY A 170 -18.41 7.26 21.58
CA GLY A 170 -18.39 6.42 22.78
C GLY A 170 -17.05 5.70 23.03
N VAL A 171 -15.93 6.31 22.61
CA VAL A 171 -14.56 5.83 22.89
C VAL A 171 -13.74 6.91 23.57
N SER A 172 -12.79 6.50 24.43
CA SER A 172 -11.85 7.40 25.11
C SER A 172 -10.43 7.22 24.56
N ILE A 173 -9.74 8.35 24.42
CA ILE A 173 -8.33 8.43 24.07
C ILE A 173 -7.49 9.00 25.22
N ASP A 174 -8.12 9.19 26.38
CA ASP A 174 -7.50 9.85 27.54
C ASP A 174 -6.29 9.09 28.05
N GLY A 175 -6.33 7.75 27.99
CA GLY A 175 -5.20 6.91 28.40
C GLY A 175 -3.91 7.21 27.64
N ASP A 176 -4.01 7.32 26.32
CA ASP A 176 -2.85 7.65 25.47
C ASP A 176 -2.41 9.10 25.65
N TYR A 177 -3.36 10.01 25.84
CA TYR A 177 -3.04 11.41 26.14
C TYR A 177 -2.29 11.55 27.46
N GLN A 178 -2.72 10.88 28.54
CA GLN A 178 -2.01 10.87 29.81
C GLN A 178 -0.60 10.28 29.70
N ARG A 179 -0.39 9.27 28.85
CA ARG A 179 0.95 8.74 28.56
C ARG A 179 1.83 9.77 27.85
N ILE A 180 1.29 10.53 26.89
CA ILE A 180 2.00 11.64 26.25
C ILE A 180 2.43 12.67 27.30
N LEU A 181 1.53 13.09 28.19
CA LEU A 181 1.83 14.04 29.25
C LEU A 181 2.87 13.50 30.23
N ALA A 182 2.80 12.22 30.61
CA ALA A 182 3.78 11.59 31.45
C ALA A 182 5.20 11.64 30.85
N ILE A 183 5.32 11.35 29.55
CA ILE A 183 6.59 11.44 28.84
C ILE A 183 7.08 12.91 28.78
N LEU A 184 6.19 13.87 28.47
CA LEU A 184 6.56 15.29 28.46
C LEU A 184 7.00 15.78 29.82
N SER A 185 6.43 15.25 30.89
CA SER A 185 6.87 15.59 32.28
C SER A 185 8.31 15.15 32.59
N GLU A 186 8.80 14.07 31.95
CA GLU A 186 10.22 13.67 32.04
C GLU A 186 11.17 14.71 31.43
N TYR A 187 10.67 15.51 30.47
CA TYR A 187 11.37 16.66 29.90
C TYR A 187 11.13 17.95 30.68
N GLY A 188 10.44 17.88 31.84
CA GLY A 188 10.15 19.03 32.68
C GLY A 188 9.01 19.91 32.16
N ILE A 189 8.18 19.41 31.24
CA ILE A 189 7.08 20.14 30.65
C ILE A 189 5.77 19.67 31.28
N ASP A 190 5.05 20.58 31.90
CA ASP A 190 3.70 20.30 32.40
C ASP A 190 2.61 20.40 31.31
N GLU A 191 1.38 20.04 31.66
CA GLU A 191 0.27 20.04 30.71
C GLU A 191 -0.06 21.46 30.20
N ALA A 192 0.04 22.47 31.03
CA ALA A 192 -0.27 23.86 30.65
C ALA A 192 0.77 24.38 29.66
N GLU A 193 2.04 24.16 29.94
CA GLU A 193 3.14 24.49 29.05
C GLU A 193 3.08 23.68 27.74
N ALA A 194 2.75 22.38 27.83
CA ALA A 194 2.59 21.53 26.65
C ALA A 194 1.51 22.07 25.69
N LYS A 195 0.38 22.51 26.23
CA LYS A 195 -0.71 23.13 25.45
C LYS A 195 -0.30 24.47 24.84
N GLU A 196 0.45 25.29 25.59
CA GLU A 196 0.96 26.56 25.09
C GLU A 196 1.92 26.34 23.91
N ILE A 197 2.88 25.44 24.08
CA ILE A 197 3.84 25.11 23.02
C ILE A 197 3.12 24.53 21.79
N ALA A 198 2.23 23.56 21.99
CA ALA A 198 1.49 22.92 20.91
C ALA A 198 0.57 23.89 20.17
N GLY A 199 0.00 24.90 20.84
CA GLY A 199 -0.89 25.91 20.30
C GLY A 199 -0.18 27.11 19.65
N ASN A 200 1.15 27.18 19.70
CA ASN A 200 1.86 28.34 19.17
C ASN A 200 1.88 28.39 17.64
N ASP A 201 1.41 29.50 17.07
CA ASP A 201 1.30 29.70 15.61
C ASP A 201 2.65 29.99 14.95
N SER A 202 3.66 30.42 15.71
CA SER A 202 4.98 30.71 15.16
C SER A 202 5.76 29.41 14.93
N ARG A 203 5.77 28.93 13.70
CA ARG A 203 6.53 27.73 13.31
C ARG A 203 8.02 27.80 13.70
N VAL A 204 8.62 28.99 13.57
CA VAL A 204 10.05 29.17 13.90
C VAL A 204 10.27 29.01 15.39
N TRP A 205 9.46 29.67 16.22
CA TRP A 205 9.52 29.60 17.67
C TRP A 205 9.26 28.15 18.13
N TYR A 206 8.19 27.53 17.65
CA TYR A 206 7.84 26.14 17.96
C TYR A 206 8.99 25.18 17.66
N THR A 207 9.57 25.28 16.44
CA THR A 207 10.66 24.38 16.03
C THR A 207 11.88 24.52 16.94
N LYS A 208 12.26 25.75 17.29
CA LYS A 208 13.37 26.02 18.21
C LYS A 208 13.07 25.52 19.62
N ARG A 209 11.84 25.70 20.11
CA ARG A 209 11.43 25.24 21.45
C ARG A 209 11.49 23.72 21.54
N VAL A 210 10.93 23.01 20.57
CA VAL A 210 10.99 21.54 20.47
C VAL A 210 12.44 21.05 20.43
N GLU A 211 13.30 21.72 19.68
CA GLU A 211 14.72 21.38 19.57
C GLU A 211 15.46 21.59 20.90
N ALA A 212 15.19 22.68 21.60
CA ALA A 212 15.77 22.95 22.93
C ALA A 212 15.37 21.86 23.94
N ILE A 213 14.08 21.50 23.98
CA ILE A 213 13.54 20.43 24.81
C ILE A 213 14.22 19.09 24.52
N ALA A 214 14.27 18.72 23.22
CA ALA A 214 14.85 17.45 22.78
C ALA A 214 16.36 17.32 23.14
N ASN A 215 17.07 18.44 23.18
CA ASN A 215 18.49 18.50 23.51
C ASN A 215 18.78 18.77 25.01
N GLY A 216 17.74 19.06 25.81
CA GLY A 216 17.90 19.44 27.19
C GLY A 216 18.66 20.79 27.39
N THR A 217 18.47 21.72 26.41
CA THR A 217 19.09 23.04 26.43
C THR A 217 18.11 24.12 26.84
N GLU A 218 18.59 25.17 27.53
CA GLU A 218 17.76 26.33 27.85
C GLU A 218 17.27 27.01 26.54
N PHE A 219 16.04 27.44 26.56
CA PHE A 219 15.43 28.17 25.44
C PHE A 219 15.72 29.66 25.58
N THR A 220 16.54 30.19 24.67
CA THR A 220 16.92 31.62 24.63
C THR A 220 16.32 32.29 23.37
#